data_6f8088b4ba0ca4fed2e0e87aba403037
#
_entry.id   6f8088b4ba0ca4fed2e0e87aba403037
#
_cell.length_a   1.000
_cell.length_b   1.000
_cell.length_c   1.000
_cell.angle_alpha   90.00
_cell.angle_beta   90.00
_cell.angle_gamma   90.00
#
_symmetry.space_group_name_H-M   'P 1'
#
loop_
_entity.id
_entity.type
_entity.pdbx_description
1 polymer ?
#
loop_
_entity_poly.entity_id
_entity_poly.type
_entity_poly.pdbx_seq_one_letter_code
_entity_poly.pdbx_strand_id
1 'polypeptide(L)'
;KLEAREIYETAKAQGRKAGLVESDRPNLFRNSVANVGPGETVLISIEYQAPVRQLGGEFAMRLPLVVGPRYVPPHTLTSSAALADAARATAPLADPALGKSLSPVSITVHLAPGFVPANVISPYHRVSVADAGGAARTVTLAAGEEPADRDFELRWRSASADPTVGLFRQTLDGQDYVMAAITPQANVAV
;
A
#
# COMPACT_ATOMS: atom_id res chain seq x y z
N LYS A 1 6.02 -18.84 -14.81
CA LYS A 1 4.89 -18.93 -13.86
C LYS A 1 4.62 -20.39 -13.46
N LEU A 2 4.45 -21.32 -14.40
CA LEU A 2 4.24 -22.75 -14.10
C LEU A 2 5.43 -23.36 -13.34
N GLU A 3 6.64 -23.17 -13.83
CA GLU A 3 7.88 -23.68 -13.23
C GLU A 3 8.07 -23.24 -11.77
N ALA A 4 7.84 -21.95 -11.45
CA ALA A 4 7.93 -21.46 -10.08
C ALA A 4 6.91 -22.14 -9.15
N ARG A 5 5.71 -22.42 -9.64
CA ARG A 5 4.69 -23.16 -8.89
C ARG A 5 5.09 -24.60 -8.66
N GLU A 6 5.65 -25.30 -9.66
CA GLU A 6 6.14 -26.67 -9.53
C GLU A 6 7.27 -26.79 -8.50
N ILE A 7 8.20 -25.84 -8.51
CA ILE A 7 9.29 -25.77 -7.52
C ILE A 7 8.71 -25.58 -6.10
N TYR A 8 7.74 -24.68 -5.97
CA TYR A 8 7.07 -24.43 -4.69
C TYR A 8 6.30 -25.64 -4.17
N GLU A 9 5.48 -26.29 -5.01
CA GLU A 9 4.70 -27.46 -4.63
C GLU A 9 5.62 -28.68 -4.28
N THR A 10 6.71 -28.84 -5.03
CA THR A 10 7.72 -29.86 -4.74
C THR A 10 8.39 -29.63 -3.38
N ALA A 11 8.81 -28.39 -3.11
CA ALA A 11 9.43 -28.02 -1.84
C ALA A 11 8.44 -28.21 -0.66
N LYS A 12 7.18 -27.79 -0.88
CA LYS A 12 6.09 -27.97 0.09
C LYS A 12 5.84 -29.43 0.42
N ALA A 13 5.76 -30.29 -0.59
CA ALA A 13 5.58 -31.75 -0.43
C ALA A 13 6.77 -32.41 0.31
N GLN A 14 7.97 -31.86 0.15
CA GLN A 14 9.19 -32.33 0.84
C GLN A 14 9.37 -31.76 2.26
N GLY A 15 8.41 -31.00 2.78
CA GLY A 15 8.50 -30.36 4.09
C GLY A 15 9.52 -29.19 4.16
N ARG A 16 10.04 -28.72 3.02
CA ARG A 16 10.97 -27.61 2.97
C ARG A 16 10.21 -26.27 2.99
N LYS A 17 10.77 -25.28 3.68
CA LYS A 17 10.26 -23.91 3.61
C LYS A 17 10.41 -23.38 2.18
N ALA A 18 9.34 -22.81 1.66
CA ALA A 18 9.33 -22.19 0.32
C ALA A 18 8.40 -21.01 0.29
N GLY A 19 8.78 -19.99 -0.48
CA GLY A 19 7.95 -18.83 -0.78
C GLY A 19 7.59 -18.80 -2.26
N LEU A 20 6.37 -18.37 -2.58
CA LEU A 20 5.90 -18.17 -3.94
C LEU A 20 5.20 -16.83 -4.05
N VAL A 21 5.61 -16.03 -5.03
CA VAL A 21 4.94 -14.79 -5.41
C VAL A 21 4.28 -15.00 -6.76
N GLU A 22 2.97 -14.79 -6.82
CA GLU A 22 2.20 -14.90 -8.06
C GLU A 22 1.44 -13.62 -8.33
N SER A 23 1.39 -13.20 -9.59
CA SER A 23 0.46 -12.18 -10.05
C SER A 23 -0.81 -12.87 -10.52
N ASP A 24 -1.89 -12.72 -9.76
CA ASP A 24 -3.22 -13.20 -10.13
C ASP A 24 -3.86 -12.26 -11.16
N ARG A 25 -3.62 -10.96 -11.02
CA ARG A 25 -4.05 -9.86 -11.91
C ARG A 25 -2.91 -8.84 -12.04
N PRO A 26 -2.93 -7.93 -13.03
CA PRO A 26 -1.89 -6.91 -13.19
C PRO A 26 -1.61 -6.08 -11.93
N ASN A 27 -2.60 -5.96 -11.04
CA ASN A 27 -2.54 -5.18 -9.80
C ASN A 27 -2.83 -6.03 -8.54
N LEU A 28 -2.80 -7.36 -8.64
CA LEU A 28 -3.05 -8.26 -7.50
C LEU A 28 -1.95 -9.32 -7.44
N PHE A 29 -1.17 -9.25 -6.39
CA PHE A 29 -0.09 -10.19 -6.11
C PHE A 29 -0.44 -11.02 -4.88
N ARG A 30 -0.13 -12.30 -4.95
CA ARG A 30 -0.31 -13.25 -3.85
C ARG A 30 1.06 -13.74 -3.41
N ASN A 31 1.30 -13.66 -2.11
CA ASN A 31 2.46 -14.28 -1.48
C ASN A 31 1.99 -15.52 -0.73
N SER A 32 2.61 -16.65 -0.99
CA SER A 32 2.34 -17.93 -0.31
C SER A 32 3.62 -18.42 0.34
N VAL A 33 3.51 -18.89 1.58
CA VAL A 33 4.63 -19.49 2.32
C VAL A 33 4.22 -20.89 2.76
N ALA A 34 5.07 -21.89 2.50
CA ALA A 34 4.83 -23.27 2.87
C ALA A 34 5.65 -23.69 4.09
N ASN A 35 5.11 -24.66 4.84
CA ASN A 35 5.77 -25.35 5.95
C ASN A 35 6.24 -24.40 7.06
N VAL A 36 5.37 -23.49 7.48
CA VAL A 36 5.55 -22.67 8.67
C VAL A 36 5.14 -23.53 9.88
N GLY A 37 6.10 -23.78 10.80
CA GLY A 37 5.86 -24.57 11.98
C GLY A 37 5.10 -23.80 13.06
N PRO A 38 4.53 -24.52 14.06
CA PRO A 38 3.90 -23.89 15.20
C PRO A 38 4.87 -22.96 15.95
N GLY A 39 4.41 -21.72 16.22
CA GLY A 39 5.22 -20.72 16.93
C GLY A 39 6.30 -20.04 16.07
N GLU A 40 6.43 -20.37 14.81
CA GLU A 40 7.36 -19.70 13.90
C GLU A 40 6.78 -18.36 13.41
N THR A 41 7.68 -17.37 13.31
CA THR A 41 7.36 -16.06 12.73
C THR A 41 7.89 -15.98 11.30
N VAL A 42 7.07 -15.52 10.37
CA VAL A 42 7.46 -15.21 8.98
C VAL A 42 7.37 -13.71 8.78
N LEU A 43 8.47 -13.11 8.36
CA LEU A 43 8.52 -11.70 7.94
C LEU A 43 8.48 -11.62 6.43
N ILE A 44 7.51 -10.89 5.89
CA ILE A 44 7.41 -10.59 4.46
C ILE A 44 7.62 -9.09 4.30
N SER A 45 8.66 -8.70 3.55
CA SER A 45 8.93 -7.31 3.20
C SER A 45 8.55 -7.08 1.75
N ILE A 46 7.77 -6.04 1.49
CA ILE A 46 7.31 -5.64 0.15
C ILE A 46 7.67 -4.17 -0.04
N GLU A 47 8.36 -3.88 -1.12
CA GLU A 47 8.63 -2.52 -1.55
C GLU A 47 7.92 -2.26 -2.89
N TYR A 48 7.24 -1.12 -3.01
CA TYR A 48 6.60 -0.72 -4.25
C TYR A 48 6.60 0.80 -4.41
N GLN A 49 6.45 1.26 -5.63
CA GLN A 49 6.32 2.67 -5.97
C GLN A 49 4.92 2.94 -6.54
N ALA A 50 4.36 4.08 -6.16
CA ALA A 50 3.07 4.52 -6.66
C ALA A 50 3.08 6.04 -6.89
N PRO A 51 2.39 6.54 -7.92
CA PRO A 51 2.27 7.96 -8.15
C PRO A 51 1.40 8.60 -7.05
N VAL A 52 1.80 9.77 -6.58
CA VAL A 52 0.98 10.64 -5.75
C VAL A 52 0.00 11.40 -6.65
N ARG A 53 -1.28 11.36 -6.33
CA ARG A 53 -2.31 12.09 -7.07
C ARG A 53 -2.32 13.55 -6.65
N GLN A 54 -2.50 14.44 -7.62
CA GLN A 54 -2.71 15.87 -7.38
C GLN A 54 -3.98 16.31 -8.09
N LEU A 55 -4.86 17.00 -7.38
CA LEU A 55 -6.07 17.58 -7.93
C LEU A 55 -6.45 18.84 -7.16
N GLY A 56 -6.62 19.96 -7.85
CA GLY A 56 -7.04 21.23 -7.22
C GLY A 56 -6.11 21.71 -6.10
N GLY A 57 -4.80 21.51 -6.24
CA GLY A 57 -3.81 21.88 -5.23
C GLY A 57 -3.73 20.94 -4.01
N GLU A 58 -4.54 19.87 -3.99
CA GLU A 58 -4.47 18.83 -2.99
C GLU A 58 -3.70 17.61 -3.52
N PHE A 59 -2.80 17.11 -2.71
CA PHE A 59 -2.07 15.86 -2.95
C PHE A 59 -2.71 14.75 -2.14
N ALA A 60 -2.77 13.56 -2.72
CA ALA A 60 -3.31 12.38 -2.06
C ALA A 60 -2.47 11.14 -2.34
N MET A 61 -2.15 10.41 -1.27
CA MET A 61 -1.54 9.09 -1.30
C MET A 61 -2.54 8.09 -0.73
N ARG A 62 -2.70 6.95 -1.39
CA ARG A 62 -3.54 5.85 -0.92
C ARG A 62 -2.71 4.58 -0.78
N LEU A 63 -2.79 3.97 0.38
CA LEU A 63 -2.26 2.64 0.68
C LEU A 63 -3.45 1.67 0.81
N PRO A 64 -3.65 0.76 -0.16
CA PRO A 64 -4.72 -0.21 -0.08
C PRO A 64 -4.38 -1.26 0.99
N LEU A 65 -5.23 -1.37 2.00
CA LEU A 65 -5.13 -2.37 3.08
C LEU A 65 -6.15 -3.49 2.92
N VAL A 66 -7.18 -3.26 2.11
CA VAL A 66 -8.30 -4.19 1.94
C VAL A 66 -8.43 -4.62 0.49
N VAL A 67 -8.55 -5.92 0.28
CA VAL A 67 -8.98 -6.47 -1.01
C VAL A 67 -10.49 -6.70 -0.91
N GLY A 68 -11.26 -5.75 -1.41
CA GLY A 68 -12.73 -5.86 -1.44
C GLY A 68 -13.20 -7.05 -2.26
N PRO A 69 -14.31 -7.72 -1.85
CA PRO A 69 -14.93 -8.77 -2.66
C PRO A 69 -15.25 -8.22 -4.06
N ARG A 70 -14.82 -8.91 -5.09
CA ARG A 70 -15.14 -8.54 -6.47
C ARG A 70 -16.42 -9.24 -6.89
N TYR A 71 -17.31 -8.48 -7.51
CA TYR A 71 -18.47 -9.10 -8.16
C TYR A 71 -17.98 -9.96 -9.33
N VAL A 72 -18.34 -11.24 -9.27
CA VAL A 72 -18.11 -12.20 -10.36
C VAL A 72 -19.49 -12.57 -10.89
N PRO A 73 -19.82 -12.21 -12.15
CA PRO A 73 -21.12 -12.53 -12.71
C PRO A 73 -21.37 -14.03 -12.69
N PRO A 74 -22.55 -14.53 -12.25
CA PRO A 74 -22.82 -15.95 -12.14
C PRO A 74 -22.62 -16.73 -13.45
N HIS A 75 -22.88 -16.11 -14.59
CA HIS A 75 -22.70 -16.73 -15.91
C HIS A 75 -21.23 -16.98 -16.28
N THR A 76 -20.27 -16.37 -15.57
CA THR A 76 -18.84 -16.62 -15.79
C THR A 76 -18.30 -17.78 -14.95
N LEU A 77 -19.08 -18.26 -13.96
CA LEU A 77 -18.72 -19.35 -13.05
C LEU A 77 -19.13 -20.73 -13.62
N THR A 78 -18.85 -20.96 -14.89
CA THR A 78 -19.31 -22.16 -15.61
C THR A 78 -18.34 -23.34 -15.50
N SER A 79 -17.16 -23.14 -14.94
CA SER A 79 -16.16 -24.19 -14.77
C SER A 79 -15.51 -24.19 -13.40
N SER A 80 -14.96 -25.33 -12.98
CA SER A 80 -14.18 -25.43 -11.75
C SER A 80 -12.96 -24.51 -11.74
N ALA A 81 -12.35 -24.24 -12.88
CA ALA A 81 -11.26 -23.30 -13.04
C ALA A 81 -11.71 -21.85 -12.81
N ALA A 82 -12.88 -21.46 -13.32
CA ALA A 82 -13.46 -20.13 -13.10
C ALA A 82 -13.86 -19.92 -11.64
N LEU A 83 -14.41 -20.93 -10.97
CA LEU A 83 -14.69 -20.90 -9.53
C LEU A 83 -13.42 -20.75 -8.69
N ALA A 84 -12.37 -21.50 -9.03
CA ALA A 84 -11.07 -21.40 -8.34
C ALA A 84 -10.39 -20.03 -8.57
N ASP A 85 -10.54 -19.44 -9.76
CA ASP A 85 -10.02 -18.09 -10.05
C ASP A 85 -10.79 -17.01 -9.29
N ALA A 86 -12.12 -17.12 -9.23
CA ALA A 86 -12.96 -16.21 -8.44
C ALA A 86 -12.63 -16.27 -6.94
N ALA A 87 -12.45 -17.48 -6.40
CA ALA A 87 -12.06 -17.68 -5.01
C ALA A 87 -10.66 -17.10 -4.70
N ARG A 88 -9.73 -17.17 -5.64
CA ARG A 88 -8.41 -16.57 -5.50
C ARG A 88 -8.43 -15.03 -5.55
N ALA A 89 -9.35 -14.46 -6.31
CA ALA A 89 -9.50 -13.02 -6.44
C ALA A 89 -10.25 -12.36 -5.26
N THR A 90 -10.78 -13.17 -4.34
CA THR A 90 -11.56 -12.70 -3.18
C THR A 90 -10.77 -12.98 -1.90
N ALA A 91 -10.52 -11.94 -1.11
CA ALA A 91 -9.94 -12.13 0.22
C ALA A 91 -10.93 -12.88 1.13
N PRO A 92 -10.45 -13.77 2.02
CA PRO A 92 -11.32 -14.36 3.01
C PRO A 92 -11.97 -13.27 3.87
N LEU A 93 -13.27 -13.40 4.11
CA LEU A 93 -13.98 -12.51 5.01
C LEU A 93 -13.52 -12.81 6.45
N ALA A 94 -13.17 -11.75 7.16
CA ALA A 94 -12.90 -11.83 8.59
C ALA A 94 -14.21 -11.94 9.37
N ASP A 95 -14.24 -12.75 10.41
CA ASP A 95 -15.37 -12.80 11.34
C ASP A 95 -15.40 -11.51 12.16
N PRO A 96 -16.47 -10.70 12.09
CA PRO A 96 -16.60 -9.48 12.90
C PRO A 96 -16.52 -9.73 14.41
N ALA A 97 -16.86 -10.94 14.86
CA ALA A 97 -16.80 -11.33 16.27
C ALA A 97 -15.37 -11.41 16.82
N LEU A 98 -14.37 -11.61 15.96
CA LEU A 98 -12.95 -11.61 16.34
C LEU A 98 -12.39 -10.21 16.63
N GLY A 99 -13.15 -9.15 16.34
CA GLY A 99 -12.89 -7.77 16.74
C GLY A 99 -11.55 -7.19 16.24
N LYS A 100 -10.99 -6.29 17.04
CA LYS A 100 -9.79 -5.51 16.70
C LYS A 100 -8.49 -6.32 16.60
N SER A 101 -8.49 -7.60 16.96
CA SER A 101 -7.29 -8.45 16.89
C SER A 101 -6.98 -8.98 15.49
N LEU A 102 -7.85 -8.71 14.52
CA LEU A 102 -7.67 -9.16 13.14
C LEU A 102 -6.79 -8.18 12.38
N SER A 103 -5.65 -8.69 11.91
CA SER A 103 -4.72 -7.99 11.01
C SER A 103 -4.45 -6.54 11.46
N PRO A 104 -3.86 -6.33 12.64
CA PRO A 104 -3.51 -4.98 13.08
C PRO A 104 -2.48 -4.38 12.12
N VAL A 105 -2.61 -3.09 11.84
CA VAL A 105 -1.65 -2.33 11.04
C VAL A 105 -1.14 -1.14 11.83
N SER A 106 0.16 -0.91 11.80
CA SER A 106 0.79 0.34 12.18
C SER A 106 1.29 1.04 10.93
N ILE A 107 1.09 2.35 10.85
CA ILE A 107 1.45 3.13 9.67
C ILE A 107 2.33 4.29 10.09
N THR A 108 3.48 4.42 9.45
CA THR A 108 4.35 5.59 9.55
C THR A 108 4.61 6.13 8.16
N VAL A 109 4.30 7.40 7.94
CA VAL A 109 4.59 8.09 6.68
C VAL A 109 5.62 9.17 6.93
N HIS A 110 6.75 9.09 6.22
CA HIS A 110 7.72 10.17 6.15
C HIS A 110 7.37 11.07 4.95
N LEU A 111 6.62 12.13 5.24
CA LEU A 111 6.12 13.04 4.22
C LEU A 111 7.17 14.14 3.96
N ALA A 112 7.81 14.09 2.80
CA ALA A 112 8.80 15.07 2.34
C ALA A 112 8.46 15.53 0.91
N PRO A 113 7.43 16.39 0.74
CA PRO A 113 6.90 16.72 -0.58
C PRO A 113 7.73 17.76 -1.35
N GLY A 114 8.83 18.23 -0.78
CA GLY A 114 9.67 19.29 -1.36
C GLY A 114 9.19 20.71 -1.05
N PHE A 115 8.09 20.86 -0.31
CA PHE A 115 7.55 22.11 0.19
C PHE A 115 6.95 21.89 1.58
N VAL A 116 6.70 22.95 2.35
CA VAL A 116 6.05 22.83 3.67
C VAL A 116 4.61 22.38 3.50
N PRO A 117 4.24 21.17 3.98
CA PRO A 117 2.88 20.68 3.87
C PRO A 117 1.97 21.33 4.91
N ALA A 118 0.74 21.60 4.51
CA ALA A 118 -0.36 22.05 5.36
C ALA A 118 -1.57 21.15 5.19
N ASN A 119 -2.51 21.21 6.16
CA ASN A 119 -3.74 20.41 6.13
C ASN A 119 -3.49 18.92 5.92
N VAL A 120 -2.48 18.39 6.65
CA VAL A 120 -2.13 16.96 6.59
C VAL A 120 -3.19 16.18 7.36
N ILE A 121 -4.06 15.48 6.65
CA ILE A 121 -5.19 14.75 7.20
C ILE A 121 -5.34 13.37 6.59
N SER A 122 -5.96 12.45 7.33
CA SER A 122 -6.48 11.20 6.78
C SER A 122 -8.01 11.18 6.94
N PRO A 123 -8.79 10.95 5.87
CA PRO A 123 -10.25 10.95 5.96
C PRO A 123 -10.80 9.74 6.72
N TYR A 124 -10.04 8.64 6.80
CA TYR A 124 -10.51 7.37 7.33
C TYR A 124 -9.81 6.93 8.63
N HIS A 125 -8.69 7.56 8.99
CA HIS A 125 -7.91 7.22 10.18
C HIS A 125 -7.57 8.48 10.96
N ARG A 126 -7.52 8.38 12.27
CA ARG A 126 -6.95 9.44 13.08
C ARG A 126 -5.43 9.39 13.02
N VAL A 127 -4.81 10.49 12.65
CA VAL A 127 -3.35 10.58 12.51
C VAL A 127 -2.77 11.63 13.44
N SER A 128 -1.58 11.38 13.92
CA SER A 128 -0.70 12.33 14.60
C SER A 128 0.34 12.81 13.60
N VAL A 129 0.56 14.12 13.53
CA VAL A 129 1.53 14.75 12.62
C VAL A 129 2.58 15.43 13.45
N ALA A 130 3.82 15.00 13.32
CA ALA A 130 4.98 15.58 14.00
C ALA A 130 5.89 16.28 12.99
N ASP A 131 6.52 17.36 13.43
CA ASP A 131 7.58 18.03 12.67
C ASP A 131 8.81 17.11 12.61
N ALA A 132 9.37 16.92 11.42
CA ALA A 132 10.57 16.13 11.20
C ALA A 132 11.75 16.98 10.70
N GLY A 133 11.60 18.30 10.79
CA GLY A 133 12.58 19.29 10.36
C GLY A 133 12.31 19.84 8.95
N GLY A 134 12.42 21.14 8.80
CA GLY A 134 12.19 21.82 7.52
C GLY A 134 10.79 21.60 6.96
N ALA A 135 10.73 21.10 5.73
CA ALA A 135 9.49 20.79 5.04
C ALA A 135 8.96 19.35 5.33
N ALA A 136 9.69 18.54 6.09
CA ALA A 136 9.31 17.16 6.35
C ALA A 136 8.34 17.02 7.53
N ARG A 137 7.47 16.02 7.48
CA ARG A 137 6.57 15.61 8.57
C ARG A 137 6.63 14.10 8.74
N THR A 138 6.49 13.64 9.98
CA THR A 138 6.22 12.24 10.29
C THR A 138 4.75 12.11 10.68
N VAL A 139 4.03 11.25 9.97
CA VAL A 139 2.62 10.99 10.21
C VAL A 139 2.45 9.55 10.67
N THR A 140 1.80 9.36 11.82
CA THR A 140 1.53 8.03 12.39
C THR A 140 0.05 7.88 12.72
N LEU A 141 -0.42 6.65 12.87
CA LEU A 141 -1.74 6.41 13.43
C LEU A 141 -1.77 6.90 14.88
N ALA A 142 -2.80 7.65 15.26
CA ALA A 142 -2.91 8.24 16.60
C ALA A 142 -3.06 7.19 17.70
N ALA A 143 -3.66 6.04 17.39
CA ALA A 143 -3.82 4.90 18.29
C ALA A 143 -2.62 3.93 18.29
N GLY A 144 -1.59 4.20 17.48
CA GLY A 144 -0.45 3.30 17.24
C GLY A 144 -0.80 2.18 16.27
N GLU A 145 -1.82 1.41 16.56
CA GLU A 145 -2.32 0.31 15.72
C GLU A 145 -3.83 0.41 15.52
N GLU A 146 -4.30 0.08 14.33
CA GLU A 146 -5.71 -0.03 13.98
C GLU A 146 -5.95 -1.29 13.13
N PRO A 147 -7.20 -1.81 13.06
CA PRO A 147 -7.53 -2.89 12.14
C PRO A 147 -7.31 -2.48 10.68
N ALA A 148 -6.77 -3.40 9.87
CA ALA A 148 -6.65 -3.22 8.41
C ALA A 148 -7.99 -3.52 7.72
N ASP A 149 -9.06 -2.81 8.10
CA ASP A 149 -10.44 -3.00 7.63
C ASP A 149 -10.87 -1.99 6.56
N ARG A 150 -10.03 -1.01 6.27
CA ARG A 150 -10.24 0.05 5.29
C ARG A 150 -8.91 0.58 4.77
N ASP A 151 -8.91 1.16 3.58
CA ASP A 151 -7.71 1.73 2.99
C ASP A 151 -7.23 2.95 3.77
N PHE A 152 -5.93 3.10 3.88
CA PHE A 152 -5.33 4.32 4.40
C PHE A 152 -5.17 5.34 3.28
N GLU A 153 -5.62 6.57 3.53
CA GLU A 153 -5.43 7.70 2.62
C GLU A 153 -4.86 8.89 3.40
N LEU A 154 -3.83 9.52 2.85
CA LEU A 154 -3.25 10.73 3.39
C LEU A 154 -3.39 11.85 2.37
N ARG A 155 -3.89 13.00 2.80
CA ARG A 155 -4.06 14.21 1.99
C ARG A 155 -3.30 15.36 2.59
N TRP A 156 -2.74 16.20 1.74
CA TRP A 156 -2.06 17.42 2.15
C TRP A 156 -2.11 18.48 1.04
N ARG A 157 -1.79 19.72 1.40
CA ARG A 157 -1.64 20.85 0.49
C ARG A 157 -0.31 21.55 0.73
N SER A 158 0.10 22.41 -0.20
CA SER A 158 1.17 23.37 0.10
C SER A 158 0.68 24.40 1.14
N ALA A 159 1.56 24.76 2.08
CA ALA A 159 1.31 25.86 3.00
C ALA A 159 1.41 27.24 2.29
N SER A 160 2.11 27.28 1.14
CA SER A 160 2.25 28.50 0.33
C SER A 160 1.10 28.63 -0.66
N ALA A 161 0.60 29.85 -0.82
CA ALA A 161 -0.30 30.20 -1.90
C ALA A 161 0.45 30.38 -3.25
N ASP A 162 1.76 30.65 -3.18
CA ASP A 162 2.60 30.82 -4.36
C ASP A 162 3.05 29.47 -4.94
N PRO A 163 3.44 29.42 -6.23
CA PRO A 163 4.05 28.24 -6.81
C PRO A 163 5.26 27.79 -6.00
N THR A 164 5.39 26.49 -5.78
CA THR A 164 6.52 25.91 -5.06
C THR A 164 7.33 24.98 -5.96
N VAL A 165 8.63 24.89 -5.71
CA VAL A 165 9.55 23.99 -6.40
C VAL A 165 10.19 23.07 -5.38
N GLY A 166 9.91 21.76 -5.50
CA GLY A 166 10.60 20.71 -4.76
C GLY A 166 11.75 20.16 -5.60
N LEU A 167 12.93 20.04 -4.99
CA LEU A 167 14.08 19.37 -5.60
C LEU A 167 14.33 18.05 -4.88
N PHE A 168 14.41 16.97 -5.64
CA PHE A 168 14.68 15.63 -5.15
C PHE A 168 15.94 15.09 -5.81
N ARG A 169 16.78 14.45 -5.03
CA ARG A 169 18.01 13.80 -5.51
C ARG A 169 18.01 12.34 -5.10
N GLN A 170 18.40 11.51 -6.00
CA GLN A 170 18.66 10.08 -5.77
C GLN A 170 19.97 9.69 -6.42
N THR A 171 20.80 8.94 -5.72
CA THR A 171 22.00 8.32 -6.29
C THR A 171 21.70 6.85 -6.56
N LEU A 172 21.86 6.41 -7.81
CA LEU A 172 21.70 5.02 -8.22
C LEU A 172 22.93 4.61 -9.03
N ASP A 173 23.57 3.51 -8.67
CA ASP A 173 24.77 2.98 -9.32
C ASP A 173 25.91 4.01 -9.49
N GLY A 174 26.07 4.88 -8.50
CA GLY A 174 27.08 5.95 -8.50
C GLY A 174 26.74 7.16 -9.38
N GLN A 175 25.56 7.20 -9.96
CA GLN A 175 25.04 8.34 -10.74
C GLN A 175 23.99 9.10 -9.95
N ASP A 176 24.05 10.43 -10.02
CA ASP A 176 23.08 11.32 -9.40
C ASP A 176 21.95 11.68 -10.36
N TYR A 177 20.73 11.47 -9.89
CA TYR A 177 19.52 11.88 -10.58
C TYR A 177 18.87 13.01 -9.78
N VAL A 178 18.45 14.05 -10.46
CA VAL A 178 17.76 15.20 -9.86
C VAL A 178 16.42 15.38 -10.54
N MET A 179 15.37 15.48 -9.73
CA MET A 179 14.02 15.79 -10.19
C MET A 179 13.57 17.13 -9.59
N ALA A 180 13.04 18.01 -10.43
CA ALA A 180 12.37 19.21 -9.99
C ALA A 180 10.86 19.02 -10.15
N ALA A 181 10.10 19.13 -9.06
CA ALA A 181 8.64 19.11 -9.05
C ALA A 181 8.11 20.52 -8.83
N ILE A 182 7.40 21.05 -9.82
CA ILE A 182 6.78 22.37 -9.75
C ILE A 182 5.31 22.20 -9.40
N THR A 183 4.90 22.78 -8.27
CA THR A 183 3.49 22.84 -7.86
C THR A 183 2.98 24.23 -8.21
N PRO A 184 2.04 24.36 -9.18
CA PRO A 184 1.46 25.64 -9.54
C PRO A 184 0.58 26.19 -8.43
N GLN A 185 0.23 27.47 -8.52
CA GLN A 185 -0.70 28.12 -7.61
C GLN A 185 -2.06 27.42 -7.61
N ALA A 186 -2.65 27.22 -6.43
CA ALA A 186 -3.85 26.38 -6.27
C ALA A 186 -5.12 26.98 -6.90
N ASN A 187 -5.17 28.27 -7.22
CA ASN A 187 -6.35 28.93 -7.78
C ASN A 187 -5.92 30.03 -8.76
N VAL A 188 -5.59 29.67 -9.99
CA VAL A 188 -5.69 30.60 -11.10
C VAL A 188 -7.11 30.50 -11.61
N ALA A 189 -7.99 31.42 -11.18
CA ALA A 189 -9.26 31.63 -11.88
C ALA A 189 -8.94 32.06 -13.31
N VAL A 190 -9.32 31.25 -14.29
CA VAL A 190 -9.32 31.59 -15.70
C VAL A 190 -10.61 32.39 -16.00
#